data_944ac3689f2019b5f56c184d14fff1dd
#
_entry.id   944ac3689f2019b5f56c184d14fff1dd
#
_cell.length_a   1.000
_cell.length_b   1.000
_cell.length_c   1.000
_cell.angle_alpha   90.00
_cell.angle_beta   90.00
_cell.angle_gamma   90.00
#
_symmetry.space_group_name_H-M   'P 1'
#
loop_
_entity.id
_entity.type
_entity.pdbx_description
1 polymer ?
#
loop_
_entity_poly.entity_id
_entity_poly.type
_entity_poly.pdbx_seq_one_letter_code
_entity_poly.pdbx_strand_id
1 'polypeptide(L)'
;MQALWIAAVAAAVLACAGPPALAQTAPAYPAKSVRIIIPFPTGGGAEQATRILANHLTKALGQPFVIEARPGGNTIIGAEAVAKSAPDGYTLFVCGPSTMTSNPVLYAGKLPYDPQRDFVPVGMVSRTPYFLVVPSSLAAKSLPELLALAKAKPGELSYASNGNATTNHLGYEILARAGGATFTHVPYKGFGQAMPDLLSGRVSTIMADLFFVQAAIKAGQLRLLAVTSAERSPLAPDTPTVAEQGVPGFDIVVWFAMFAPAGTPPDVVAKLGAEMRQFLATPEARDAYRQLGHEAAGSTPEALLAVVAADREKYARVIREAGIKLD
;
A
#
# COMPACT_ATOMS: atom_id res chain seq x y z
N MET A 1 -64.99 -51.26 12.85
CA MET A 1 -64.82 -50.01 12.01
C MET A 1 -63.83 -49.01 12.61
N GLN A 2 -63.76 -48.84 13.93
CA GLN A 2 -62.84 -47.87 14.57
C GLN A 2 -61.34 -48.19 14.44
N ALA A 3 -60.93 -49.45 14.38
CA ALA A 3 -59.53 -49.87 14.26
C ALA A 3 -58.88 -49.56 12.87
N LEU A 4 -59.70 -49.54 11.81
CA LEU A 4 -59.22 -49.20 10.44
C LEU A 4 -58.96 -47.69 10.28
N TRP A 5 -59.61 -46.84 11.01
CA TRP A 5 -59.39 -45.38 10.92
C TRP A 5 -58.11 -44.97 11.66
N ILE A 6 -57.73 -45.62 12.73
CA ILE A 6 -56.51 -45.34 13.50
C ILE A 6 -55.26 -45.75 12.69
N ALA A 7 -55.32 -46.85 11.96
CA ALA A 7 -54.23 -47.29 11.10
C ALA A 7 -53.98 -46.34 9.88
N ALA A 8 -55.07 -45.80 9.32
CA ALA A 8 -54.95 -44.86 8.20
C ALA A 8 -54.37 -43.47 8.59
N VAL A 9 -54.66 -43.01 9.81
CA VAL A 9 -54.10 -41.72 10.31
C VAL A 9 -52.62 -41.90 10.68
N ALA A 10 -52.22 -43.05 11.25
CA ALA A 10 -50.80 -43.31 11.55
C ALA A 10 -49.93 -43.43 10.28
N ALA A 11 -50.45 -44.00 9.18
CA ALA A 11 -49.73 -44.09 7.92
C ALA A 11 -49.60 -42.74 7.21
N ALA A 12 -50.54 -41.83 7.39
CA ALA A 12 -50.50 -40.49 6.78
C ALA A 12 -49.48 -39.56 7.50
N VAL A 13 -49.21 -39.74 8.80
CA VAL A 13 -48.24 -38.94 9.54
C VAL A 13 -46.77 -39.36 9.21
N LEU A 14 -46.52 -40.64 8.89
CA LEU A 14 -45.18 -41.09 8.49
C LEU A 14 -44.81 -40.67 7.04
N ALA A 15 -45.78 -40.36 6.18
CA ALA A 15 -45.52 -39.95 4.78
C ALA A 15 -45.07 -38.49 4.65
N CYS A 16 -45.19 -37.65 5.71
CA CYS A 16 -44.74 -36.25 5.72
C CYS A 16 -43.34 -36.05 6.23
N ALA A 17 -42.61 -37.10 6.66
CA ALA A 17 -41.19 -37.01 6.95
C ALA A 17 -40.39 -36.96 5.63
N GLY A 18 -40.31 -35.81 5.01
CA GLY A 18 -39.42 -35.58 3.86
C GLY A 18 -37.99 -35.97 4.25
N PRO A 19 -37.15 -36.41 3.28
CA PRO A 19 -35.76 -36.72 3.55
C PRO A 19 -35.10 -35.50 4.21
N PRO A 20 -34.21 -35.72 5.22
CA PRO A 20 -33.49 -34.61 5.83
C PRO A 20 -32.81 -33.84 4.70
N ALA A 21 -33.11 -32.56 4.59
CA ALA A 21 -32.42 -31.67 3.69
C ALA A 21 -30.92 -31.75 4.08
N LEU A 22 -30.12 -32.46 3.28
CA LEU A 22 -28.68 -32.37 3.40
C LEU A 22 -28.32 -30.92 3.28
N ALA A 23 -27.97 -30.30 4.41
CA ALA A 23 -27.44 -28.96 4.43
C ALA A 23 -26.23 -28.99 3.46
N GLN A 24 -26.40 -28.43 2.29
CA GLN A 24 -25.29 -28.19 1.37
C GLN A 24 -24.29 -27.32 2.13
N THR A 25 -23.22 -27.92 2.61
CA THR A 25 -22.10 -27.16 3.13
C THR A 25 -21.69 -26.21 2.03
N ALA A 26 -21.80 -24.90 2.31
CA ALA A 26 -21.34 -23.89 1.36
C ALA A 26 -19.91 -24.24 0.94
N PRO A 27 -19.59 -24.20 -0.38
CA PRO A 27 -18.27 -24.57 -0.85
C PRO A 27 -17.21 -23.74 -0.10
N ALA A 28 -16.16 -24.42 0.35
CA ALA A 28 -15.10 -23.75 1.11
C ALA A 28 -14.52 -22.58 0.30
N TYR A 29 -14.45 -21.40 0.89
CA TYR A 29 -13.82 -20.24 0.26
C TYR A 29 -12.31 -20.47 0.06
N PRO A 30 -11.74 -20.08 -1.11
CA PRO A 30 -12.40 -19.65 -2.35
C PRO A 30 -12.83 -20.85 -3.21
N ALA A 31 -14.02 -20.77 -3.83
CA ALA A 31 -14.54 -21.76 -4.77
C ALA A 31 -14.37 -21.36 -6.25
N LYS A 32 -13.93 -20.14 -6.51
CA LYS A 32 -13.68 -19.56 -7.82
C LYS A 32 -12.51 -18.58 -7.76
N SER A 33 -12.08 -18.06 -8.92
CA SER A 33 -11.02 -17.06 -9.02
C SER A 33 -11.33 -15.80 -8.19
N VAL A 34 -10.31 -15.27 -7.48
CA VAL A 34 -10.35 -14.05 -6.68
C VAL A 34 -9.61 -12.94 -7.42
N ARG A 35 -10.21 -11.75 -7.51
CA ARG A 35 -9.57 -10.57 -8.10
C ARG A 35 -8.91 -9.73 -7.01
N ILE A 36 -7.66 -9.32 -7.25
CA ILE A 36 -6.96 -8.32 -6.43
C ILE A 36 -6.85 -7.04 -7.25
N ILE A 37 -7.63 -6.02 -6.91
CA ILE A 37 -7.51 -4.70 -7.54
C ILE A 37 -6.35 -3.97 -6.90
N ILE A 38 -5.50 -3.37 -7.76
CA ILE A 38 -4.42 -2.44 -7.37
C ILE A 38 -4.67 -1.08 -8.04
N PRO A 39 -4.55 0.06 -7.33
CA PRO A 39 -4.79 1.37 -7.90
C PRO A 39 -3.54 2.01 -8.52
N PHE A 40 -2.57 1.19 -8.89
CA PHE A 40 -1.27 1.59 -9.42
C PHE A 40 -1.08 1.09 -10.86
N PRO A 41 -0.25 1.77 -11.68
CA PRO A 41 0.15 1.24 -12.98
C PRO A 41 0.87 -0.11 -12.87
N THR A 42 0.77 -0.90 -13.93
CA THR A 42 1.50 -2.17 -14.04
C THR A 42 3.02 -1.96 -14.15
N GLY A 43 3.80 -2.96 -13.75
CA GLY A 43 5.27 -2.95 -13.83
C GLY A 43 5.97 -2.29 -12.64
N GLY A 44 5.23 -1.70 -11.68
CA GLY A 44 5.79 -1.08 -10.48
C GLY A 44 6.02 -2.06 -9.32
N GLY A 45 6.80 -1.63 -8.31
CA GLY A 45 7.12 -2.44 -7.12
C GLY A 45 5.87 -2.92 -6.37
N ALA A 46 4.84 -2.09 -6.27
CA ALA A 46 3.55 -2.47 -5.64
C ALA A 46 2.87 -3.65 -6.33
N GLU A 47 2.84 -3.67 -7.68
CA GLU A 47 2.30 -4.80 -8.43
C GLU A 47 3.15 -6.05 -8.23
N GLN A 48 4.47 -5.94 -8.32
CA GLN A 48 5.37 -7.06 -8.16
C GLN A 48 5.26 -7.68 -6.75
N ALA A 49 5.21 -6.85 -5.71
CA ALA A 49 4.97 -7.28 -4.33
C ALA A 49 3.62 -8.01 -4.18
N THR A 50 2.56 -7.46 -4.79
CA THR A 50 1.24 -8.09 -4.80
C THR A 50 1.25 -9.41 -5.57
N ARG A 51 2.02 -9.52 -6.64
CA ARG A 51 2.14 -10.74 -7.47
C ARG A 51 2.80 -11.89 -6.71
N ILE A 52 3.84 -11.60 -5.93
CA ILE A 52 4.45 -12.61 -5.05
C ILE A 52 3.39 -13.20 -4.11
N LEU A 53 2.60 -12.34 -3.45
CA LEU A 53 1.53 -12.77 -2.55
C LEU A 53 0.41 -13.52 -3.30
N ALA A 54 -0.04 -13.01 -4.45
CA ALA A 54 -1.10 -13.62 -5.26
C ALA A 54 -0.73 -15.03 -5.72
N ASN A 55 0.53 -15.22 -6.13
CA ASN A 55 1.05 -16.55 -6.52
C ASN A 55 1.04 -17.53 -5.34
N HIS A 56 1.43 -17.06 -4.14
CA HIS A 56 1.36 -17.87 -2.94
C HIS A 56 -0.09 -18.25 -2.59
N LEU A 57 -1.01 -17.26 -2.53
CA LEU A 57 -2.42 -17.50 -2.23
C LEU A 57 -3.06 -18.45 -3.23
N THR A 58 -2.68 -18.37 -4.52
CA THR A 58 -3.16 -19.29 -5.56
C THR A 58 -2.77 -20.73 -5.24
N LYS A 59 -1.52 -20.96 -4.84
CA LYS A 59 -1.01 -22.31 -4.48
C LYS A 59 -1.65 -22.82 -3.19
N ALA A 60 -1.72 -21.98 -2.17
CA ALA A 60 -2.19 -22.36 -0.84
C ALA A 60 -3.71 -22.59 -0.79
N LEU A 61 -4.48 -21.80 -1.52
CA LEU A 61 -5.95 -21.82 -1.45
C LEU A 61 -6.61 -22.53 -2.66
N GLY A 62 -5.82 -22.96 -3.64
CA GLY A 62 -6.29 -23.80 -4.76
C GLY A 62 -7.13 -23.08 -5.82
N GLN A 63 -7.25 -21.75 -5.76
CA GLN A 63 -7.97 -20.96 -6.76
C GLN A 63 -7.11 -19.78 -7.22
N PRO A 64 -7.23 -19.35 -8.50
CA PRO A 64 -6.43 -18.23 -9.00
C PRO A 64 -6.71 -16.91 -8.27
N PHE A 65 -5.64 -16.21 -7.85
CA PHE A 65 -5.67 -14.84 -7.38
C PHE A 65 -5.11 -13.94 -8.49
N VAL A 66 -5.98 -13.19 -9.17
CA VAL A 66 -5.65 -12.45 -10.38
C VAL A 66 -5.57 -10.95 -10.08
N ILE A 67 -4.45 -10.32 -10.43
CA ILE A 67 -4.25 -8.89 -10.25
C ILE A 67 -4.89 -8.11 -11.40
N GLU A 68 -5.68 -7.10 -11.05
CA GLU A 68 -6.31 -6.16 -11.97
C GLU A 68 -5.86 -4.74 -11.61
N ALA A 69 -5.09 -4.09 -12.49
CA ALA A 69 -4.67 -2.71 -12.29
C ALA A 69 -5.78 -1.73 -12.69
N ARG A 70 -6.15 -0.84 -11.76
CA ARG A 70 -7.10 0.28 -11.99
C ARG A 70 -6.50 1.60 -11.51
N PRO A 71 -5.47 2.12 -12.21
CA PRO A 71 -4.83 3.37 -11.85
C PRO A 71 -5.70 4.58 -12.18
N GLY A 72 -5.36 5.71 -11.58
CA GLY A 72 -5.94 7.02 -11.90
C GLY A 72 -6.61 7.71 -10.72
N GLY A 73 -6.82 9.04 -10.87
CA GLY A 73 -7.44 9.88 -9.85
C GLY A 73 -6.75 9.81 -8.48
N ASN A 74 -5.42 9.77 -8.43
CA ASN A 74 -4.68 9.55 -7.19
C ASN A 74 -5.19 8.33 -6.40
N THR A 75 -5.31 7.17 -7.06
CA THR A 75 -5.83 5.90 -6.53
C THR A 75 -7.34 5.80 -6.35
N ILE A 76 -8.10 6.88 -6.55
CA ILE A 76 -9.54 6.94 -6.29
C ILE A 76 -10.32 5.96 -7.17
N ILE A 77 -9.96 5.81 -8.46
CA ILE A 77 -10.67 4.92 -9.41
C ILE A 77 -10.67 3.47 -8.91
N GLY A 78 -9.50 2.97 -8.49
CA GLY A 78 -9.38 1.61 -7.94
C GLY A 78 -10.13 1.44 -6.63
N ALA A 79 -10.03 2.42 -5.73
CA ALA A 79 -10.70 2.40 -4.43
C ALA A 79 -12.24 2.39 -4.58
N GLU A 80 -12.79 3.25 -5.42
CA GLU A 80 -14.23 3.31 -5.71
C GLU A 80 -14.74 1.98 -6.28
N ALA A 81 -13.99 1.38 -7.20
CA ALA A 81 -14.37 0.10 -7.80
C ALA A 81 -14.48 -1.02 -6.76
N VAL A 82 -13.59 -1.04 -5.75
CA VAL A 82 -13.65 -2.03 -4.68
C VAL A 82 -14.75 -1.69 -3.67
N ALA A 83 -14.87 -0.43 -3.26
CA ALA A 83 -15.91 0.01 -2.33
C ALA A 83 -17.33 -0.36 -2.81
N LYS A 84 -17.54 -0.38 -4.13
CA LYS A 84 -18.83 -0.76 -4.76
C LYS A 84 -18.93 -2.24 -5.13
N SER A 85 -17.92 -3.06 -4.84
CA SER A 85 -17.95 -4.50 -5.15
C SER A 85 -18.75 -5.28 -4.12
N ALA A 86 -19.23 -6.47 -4.52
CA ALA A 86 -19.90 -7.37 -3.60
C ALA A 86 -18.96 -7.79 -2.45
N PRO A 87 -19.45 -7.82 -1.19
CA PRO A 87 -18.64 -8.17 -0.04
C PRO A 87 -18.58 -9.69 0.17
N ASP A 88 -18.23 -10.43 -0.87
CA ASP A 88 -18.20 -11.89 -0.90
C ASP A 88 -16.79 -12.49 -0.81
N GLY A 89 -15.76 -11.63 -0.67
CA GLY A 89 -14.35 -12.01 -0.62
C GLY A 89 -13.70 -12.27 -1.99
N TYR A 90 -14.43 -12.20 -3.10
CA TYR A 90 -13.87 -12.44 -4.44
C TYR A 90 -13.36 -11.18 -5.15
N THR A 91 -13.49 -10.03 -4.52
CA THR A 91 -12.79 -8.80 -4.90
C THR A 91 -12.03 -8.28 -3.70
N LEU A 92 -10.70 -8.22 -3.80
CA LEU A 92 -9.80 -7.73 -2.79
C LEU A 92 -9.11 -6.46 -3.30
N PHE A 93 -8.55 -5.69 -2.41
CA PHE A 93 -7.89 -4.43 -2.72
C PHE A 93 -6.50 -4.37 -2.09
N VAL A 94 -5.46 -4.17 -2.87
CA VAL A 94 -4.13 -3.86 -2.32
C VAL A 94 -3.81 -2.41 -2.66
N CYS A 95 -3.71 -1.58 -1.64
CA CYS A 95 -3.44 -0.15 -1.79
C CYS A 95 -2.39 0.34 -0.78
N GLY A 96 -2.04 1.61 -0.90
CA GLY A 96 -1.05 2.28 -0.05
C GLY A 96 -1.63 3.47 0.74
N PRO A 97 -0.74 4.24 1.41
CA PRO A 97 -1.14 5.33 2.31
C PRO A 97 -2.06 6.36 1.66
N SER A 98 -1.78 6.79 0.44
CA SER A 98 -2.58 7.86 -0.20
C SER A 98 -4.08 7.55 -0.21
N THR A 99 -4.46 6.31 -0.53
CA THR A 99 -5.86 5.87 -0.58
C THR A 99 -6.56 5.99 0.77
N MET A 100 -5.89 5.59 1.84
CA MET A 100 -6.49 5.45 3.17
C MET A 100 -6.28 6.68 4.07
N THR A 101 -5.30 7.56 3.73
CA THR A 101 -4.86 8.63 4.64
C THR A 101 -4.94 10.02 4.04
N SER A 102 -4.23 10.33 2.95
CA SER A 102 -4.18 11.69 2.41
C SER A 102 -5.39 12.05 1.55
N ASN A 103 -5.93 11.11 0.74
CA ASN A 103 -7.10 11.38 -0.08
C ASN A 103 -8.35 11.81 0.73
N PRO A 104 -8.69 11.20 1.88
CA PRO A 104 -9.79 11.66 2.73
C PRO A 104 -9.68 13.12 3.17
N VAL A 105 -8.47 13.63 3.29
CA VAL A 105 -8.21 15.02 3.67
C VAL A 105 -8.31 15.94 2.47
N LEU A 106 -7.65 15.57 1.37
CA LEU A 106 -7.59 16.37 0.15
C LEU A 106 -8.92 16.49 -0.57
N TYR A 107 -9.67 15.38 -0.63
CA TYR A 107 -10.94 15.30 -1.33
C TYR A 107 -12.13 15.35 -0.35
N ALA A 108 -11.95 15.98 0.81
CA ALA A 108 -13.00 16.05 1.83
C ALA A 108 -14.34 16.50 1.24
N GLY A 109 -15.40 15.69 1.43
CA GLY A 109 -16.74 15.92 0.87
C GLY A 109 -16.91 15.60 -0.61
N LYS A 110 -15.84 15.20 -1.32
CA LYS A 110 -15.89 14.84 -2.77
C LYS A 110 -15.37 13.43 -3.05
N LEU A 111 -14.85 12.73 -2.04
CA LEU A 111 -14.31 11.38 -2.21
C LEU A 111 -15.46 10.38 -2.41
N PRO A 112 -15.44 9.53 -3.47
CA PRO A 112 -16.53 8.59 -3.77
C PRO A 112 -16.52 7.33 -2.89
N TYR A 113 -15.65 7.26 -1.89
CA TYR A 113 -15.56 6.20 -0.90
C TYR A 113 -15.19 6.76 0.48
N ASP A 114 -15.48 6.00 1.51
CA ASP A 114 -15.06 6.26 2.89
C ASP A 114 -14.08 5.16 3.34
N PRO A 115 -12.79 5.49 3.60
CA PRO A 115 -11.79 4.46 3.96
C PRO A 115 -12.12 3.68 5.23
N GLN A 116 -12.91 4.24 6.15
CA GLN A 116 -13.26 3.59 7.41
C GLN A 116 -14.54 2.77 7.32
N ARG A 117 -15.48 3.20 6.48
CA ARG A 117 -16.80 2.56 6.35
C ARG A 117 -16.83 1.50 5.26
N ASP A 118 -16.13 1.74 4.13
CA ASP A 118 -16.33 0.95 2.91
C ASP A 118 -15.31 -0.21 2.78
N PHE A 119 -14.35 -0.31 3.71
CA PHE A 119 -13.31 -1.35 3.67
C PHE A 119 -13.11 -2.01 5.04
N VAL A 120 -12.80 -3.31 5.00
CA VAL A 120 -12.29 -4.06 6.15
C VAL A 120 -10.82 -4.43 5.91
N PRO A 121 -9.92 -4.24 6.90
CA PRO A 121 -8.51 -4.61 6.77
C PRO A 121 -8.33 -6.12 6.79
N VAL A 122 -7.47 -6.64 5.93
CA VAL A 122 -7.02 -8.05 5.95
C VAL A 122 -5.63 -8.15 6.60
N GLY A 123 -4.70 -7.31 6.17
CA GLY A 123 -3.35 -7.26 6.71
C GLY A 123 -2.38 -6.51 5.81
N MET A 124 -1.23 -6.15 6.36
CA MET A 124 -0.14 -5.56 5.60
C MET A 124 0.49 -6.61 4.68
N VAL A 125 0.92 -6.20 3.50
CA VAL A 125 1.60 -7.02 2.49
C VAL A 125 3.10 -6.75 2.52
N SER A 126 3.46 -5.49 2.41
CA SER A 126 4.86 -5.05 2.44
C SER A 126 4.96 -3.61 2.93
N ARG A 127 6.17 -3.25 3.32
CA ARG A 127 6.56 -1.87 3.57
C ARG A 127 7.91 -1.59 2.93
N THR A 128 8.19 -0.33 2.62
CA THR A 128 9.48 0.09 2.14
C THR A 128 9.73 1.54 2.54
N PRO A 129 10.91 1.88 3.05
CA PRO A 129 11.30 3.27 3.15
C PRO A 129 11.53 3.83 1.76
N TYR A 130 11.49 5.14 1.62
CA TYR A 130 12.08 5.78 0.47
C TYR A 130 13.58 5.95 0.64
N PHE A 131 14.25 6.07 -0.49
CA PHE A 131 15.66 6.35 -0.61
C PHE A 131 15.80 7.76 -1.19
N LEU A 132 16.37 8.67 -0.39
CA LEU A 132 16.64 10.03 -0.81
C LEU A 132 17.90 10.03 -1.68
N VAL A 133 17.73 10.31 -2.94
CA VAL A 133 18.81 10.29 -3.93
C VAL A 133 18.93 11.61 -4.67
N VAL A 134 20.16 11.88 -5.12
CA VAL A 134 20.49 13.02 -5.97
C VAL A 134 21.30 12.56 -7.17
N PRO A 135 21.31 13.29 -8.31
CA PRO A 135 22.27 13.06 -9.38
C PRO A 135 23.70 13.16 -8.84
N SER A 136 24.61 12.29 -9.31
CA SER A 136 26.02 12.34 -8.89
C SER A 136 26.74 13.64 -9.27
N SER A 137 26.17 14.39 -10.23
CA SER A 137 26.62 15.72 -10.63
C SER A 137 26.28 16.81 -9.60
N LEU A 138 25.28 16.60 -8.74
CA LEU A 138 24.98 17.55 -7.68
C LEU A 138 26.08 17.56 -6.62
N ALA A 139 26.47 18.75 -6.15
CA ALA A 139 27.58 18.91 -5.22
C ALA A 139 27.33 18.26 -3.85
N ALA A 140 26.07 18.14 -3.43
CA ALA A 140 25.69 17.55 -2.14
C ALA A 140 26.08 16.06 -2.04
N LYS A 141 26.79 15.69 -0.97
CA LYS A 141 27.23 14.31 -0.66
C LYS A 141 26.52 13.74 0.56
N SER A 142 25.76 14.55 1.27
CA SER A 142 25.01 14.20 2.48
C SER A 142 23.69 14.98 2.53
N LEU A 143 22.75 14.56 3.40
CA LEU A 143 21.53 15.32 3.62
C LEU A 143 21.79 16.73 4.18
N PRO A 144 22.69 16.95 5.18
CA PRO A 144 23.02 18.28 5.62
C PRO A 144 23.53 19.21 4.50
N GLU A 145 24.36 18.70 3.59
CA GLU A 145 24.85 19.46 2.44
C GLU A 145 23.71 19.79 1.46
N LEU A 146 22.78 18.86 1.19
CA LEU A 146 21.60 19.12 0.36
C LEU A 146 20.74 20.21 0.97
N LEU A 147 20.46 20.15 2.27
CA LEU A 147 19.71 21.18 2.98
C LEU A 147 20.41 22.54 2.98
N ALA A 148 21.75 22.54 3.15
CA ALA A 148 22.53 23.78 3.08
C ALA A 148 22.46 24.43 1.70
N LEU A 149 22.57 23.64 0.61
CA LEU A 149 22.40 24.13 -0.76
C LEU A 149 20.99 24.72 -0.99
N ALA A 150 19.96 24.03 -0.52
CA ALA A 150 18.57 24.50 -0.67
C ALA A 150 18.30 25.77 0.14
N LYS A 151 18.93 25.96 1.30
CA LYS A 151 18.88 27.20 2.09
C LYS A 151 19.60 28.36 1.42
N ALA A 152 20.77 28.09 0.83
CA ALA A 152 21.56 29.11 0.14
C ALA A 152 20.85 29.65 -1.13
N LYS A 153 20.00 28.81 -1.73
CA LYS A 153 19.31 29.09 -2.99
C LYS A 153 17.85 28.63 -2.91
N PRO A 154 17.01 29.36 -2.17
CA PRO A 154 15.60 28.98 -1.94
C PRO A 154 14.83 28.80 -3.25
N GLY A 155 14.26 27.61 -3.46
CA GLY A 155 13.46 27.26 -4.64
C GLY A 155 14.24 26.93 -5.90
N GLU A 156 15.59 27.09 -5.96
CA GLU A 156 16.37 26.65 -7.12
C GLU A 156 16.48 25.13 -7.21
N LEU A 157 16.60 24.44 -6.07
CA LEU A 157 16.58 22.99 -6.07
C LEU A 157 15.16 22.46 -6.19
N SER A 158 14.96 21.50 -7.07
CA SER A 158 13.66 20.87 -7.28
C SER A 158 13.64 19.43 -6.79
N TYR A 159 12.47 18.93 -6.40
CA TYR A 159 12.26 17.52 -6.11
C TYR A 159 11.12 16.95 -6.91
N ALA A 160 11.28 15.69 -7.33
CA ALA A 160 10.23 14.94 -8.00
C ALA A 160 9.33 14.20 -7.01
N SER A 161 8.04 14.09 -7.34
CA SER A 161 7.09 13.22 -6.65
C SER A 161 6.24 12.41 -7.62
N ASN A 162 5.50 11.43 -7.10
CA ASN A 162 4.51 10.66 -7.85
C ASN A 162 3.16 11.39 -8.00
N GLY A 163 3.13 12.70 -7.71
CA GLY A 163 1.93 13.54 -7.77
C GLY A 163 1.63 14.24 -6.45
N ASN A 164 0.63 15.13 -6.47
CA ASN A 164 0.22 15.92 -5.32
C ASN A 164 -0.25 15.04 -4.16
N ALA A 165 0.23 15.35 -2.94
CA ALA A 165 -0.06 14.67 -1.69
C ALA A 165 0.18 13.15 -1.66
N THR A 166 1.02 12.64 -2.55
CA THR A 166 1.57 11.30 -2.41
C THR A 166 2.54 11.26 -1.23
N THR A 167 2.84 10.07 -0.73
CA THR A 167 3.68 9.89 0.47
C THR A 167 5.06 10.54 0.32
N ASN A 168 5.67 10.47 -0.87
CA ASN A 168 6.95 11.12 -1.11
C ASN A 168 6.85 12.66 -1.22
N HIS A 169 5.77 13.21 -1.78
CA HIS A 169 5.51 14.65 -1.71
C HIS A 169 5.40 15.12 -0.25
N LEU A 170 4.55 14.45 0.54
CA LEU A 170 4.36 14.79 1.96
C LEU A 170 5.66 14.61 2.77
N GLY A 171 6.45 13.58 2.45
CA GLY A 171 7.77 13.37 3.03
C GLY A 171 8.73 14.54 2.75
N TYR A 172 8.72 15.07 1.53
CA TYR A 172 9.51 16.27 1.19
C TYR A 172 9.05 17.52 1.93
N GLU A 173 7.75 17.72 2.06
CA GLU A 173 7.20 18.86 2.82
C GLU A 173 7.62 18.81 4.30
N ILE A 174 7.62 17.61 4.90
CA ILE A 174 8.13 17.42 6.26
C ILE A 174 9.63 17.72 6.32
N LEU A 175 10.41 17.17 5.38
CA LEU A 175 11.87 17.38 5.33
C LEU A 175 12.23 18.85 5.14
N ALA A 176 11.60 19.52 4.19
CA ALA A 176 11.85 20.92 3.86
C ALA A 176 11.60 21.83 5.06
N ARG A 177 10.46 21.65 5.75
CA ARG A 177 10.10 22.40 6.95
C ARG A 177 11.04 22.15 8.10
N ALA A 178 11.27 20.87 8.45
CA ALA A 178 12.16 20.52 9.53
C ALA A 178 13.61 20.96 9.27
N GLY A 179 14.04 20.87 8.00
CA GLY A 179 15.35 21.34 7.55
C GLY A 179 15.45 22.86 7.37
N GLY A 180 14.35 23.61 7.43
CA GLY A 180 14.33 25.05 7.13
C GLY A 180 14.79 25.38 5.71
N ALA A 181 14.46 24.54 4.73
CA ALA A 181 14.87 24.63 3.34
C ALA A 181 13.65 24.76 2.41
N THR A 182 13.85 25.34 1.23
CA THR A 182 12.78 25.48 0.23
C THR A 182 13.19 24.76 -1.05
N PHE A 183 12.31 23.88 -1.53
CA PHE A 183 12.47 23.15 -2.79
C PHE A 183 11.28 23.42 -3.70
N THR A 184 11.50 23.37 -5.02
CA THR A 184 10.42 23.45 -6.01
C THR A 184 9.87 22.04 -6.27
N HIS A 185 8.57 21.84 -6.08
CA HIS A 185 7.90 20.58 -6.33
C HIS A 185 7.66 20.36 -7.83
N VAL A 186 8.02 19.18 -8.35
CA VAL A 186 7.75 18.74 -9.73
C VAL A 186 6.98 17.42 -9.69
N PRO A 187 5.65 17.43 -9.89
CA PRO A 187 4.84 16.22 -9.86
C PRO A 187 4.94 15.42 -11.18
N TYR A 188 5.10 14.10 -11.06
CA TYR A 188 5.07 13.13 -12.16
C TYR A 188 3.95 12.11 -11.94
N LYS A 189 3.58 11.35 -12.97
CA LYS A 189 2.61 10.25 -12.84
C LYS A 189 3.22 8.93 -12.31
N GLY A 190 4.48 8.97 -11.89
CA GLY A 190 5.21 7.82 -11.33
C GLY A 190 6.72 7.99 -11.45
N PHE A 191 7.49 7.22 -10.66
CA PHE A 191 8.96 7.30 -10.62
C PHE A 191 9.62 7.07 -11.97
N GLY A 192 9.07 6.16 -12.79
CA GLY A 192 9.63 5.88 -14.11
C GLY A 192 9.69 7.11 -15.04
N GLN A 193 8.72 8.04 -14.92
CA GLN A 193 8.70 9.27 -15.68
C GLN A 193 9.67 10.33 -15.14
N ALA A 194 9.96 10.31 -13.85
CA ALA A 194 10.88 11.24 -13.20
C ALA A 194 12.36 10.90 -13.46
N MET A 195 12.67 9.61 -13.69
CA MET A 195 14.05 9.13 -13.79
C MET A 195 14.90 9.82 -14.86
N PRO A 196 14.45 10.05 -16.10
CA PRO A 196 15.26 10.78 -17.10
C PRO A 196 15.61 12.20 -16.66
N ASP A 197 14.69 12.90 -16.01
CA ASP A 197 14.90 14.27 -15.53
C ASP A 197 15.82 14.31 -14.30
N LEU A 198 15.73 13.30 -13.45
CA LEU A 198 16.66 13.14 -12.32
C LEU A 198 18.07 12.84 -12.82
N LEU A 199 18.24 11.88 -13.73
CA LEU A 199 19.55 11.49 -14.26
C LEU A 199 20.22 12.62 -15.03
N SER A 200 19.47 13.45 -15.73
CA SER A 200 19.99 14.64 -16.44
C SER A 200 20.23 15.86 -15.55
N GLY A 201 19.81 15.80 -14.27
CA GLY A 201 19.92 16.92 -13.32
C GLY A 201 18.86 18.02 -13.50
N ARG A 202 17.84 17.83 -14.35
CA ARG A 202 16.70 18.74 -14.45
C ARG A 202 15.85 18.78 -13.18
N VAL A 203 15.82 17.65 -12.47
CA VAL A 203 15.29 17.56 -11.11
C VAL A 203 16.45 17.24 -10.19
N SER A 204 16.55 17.97 -9.07
CA SER A 204 17.70 17.93 -8.19
C SER A 204 17.71 16.70 -7.25
N THR A 205 16.54 16.16 -6.92
CA THR A 205 16.43 15.10 -5.91
C THR A 205 15.08 14.39 -5.98
N ILE A 206 15.03 13.17 -5.43
CA ILE A 206 13.80 12.38 -5.29
C ILE A 206 13.88 11.48 -4.03
N MET A 207 12.75 11.30 -3.36
CA MET A 207 12.53 10.18 -2.43
C MET A 207 11.79 9.09 -3.21
N ALA A 208 12.48 7.98 -3.52
CA ALA A 208 11.95 6.91 -4.36
C ALA A 208 12.16 5.52 -3.76
N ASP A 209 11.35 4.55 -4.19
CA ASP A 209 11.57 3.14 -3.88
C ASP A 209 12.90 2.67 -4.46
N LEU A 210 13.60 1.78 -3.74
CA LEU A 210 14.88 1.23 -4.17
C LEU A 210 14.79 0.56 -5.55
N PHE A 211 13.66 -0.06 -5.85
CA PHE A 211 13.37 -0.68 -7.15
C PHE A 211 13.71 0.23 -8.35
N PHE A 212 13.35 1.54 -8.25
CA PHE A 212 13.57 2.48 -9.34
C PHE A 212 14.98 3.06 -9.40
N VAL A 213 15.68 3.17 -8.27
CA VAL A 213 16.96 3.91 -8.20
C VAL A 213 18.18 3.03 -8.06
N GLN A 214 18.06 1.76 -7.66
CA GLN A 214 19.19 0.88 -7.35
C GLN A 214 20.16 0.67 -8.52
N ALA A 215 19.65 0.54 -9.74
CA ALA A 215 20.52 0.35 -10.93
C ALA A 215 21.38 1.59 -11.19
N ALA A 216 20.76 2.78 -11.10
CA ALA A 216 21.47 4.06 -11.30
C ALA A 216 22.45 4.36 -10.14
N ILE A 217 22.12 3.96 -8.92
CA ILE A 217 23.06 4.04 -7.78
C ILE A 217 24.26 3.14 -8.03
N LYS A 218 24.05 1.88 -8.42
CA LYS A 218 25.13 0.93 -8.73
C LYS A 218 26.00 1.40 -9.91
N ALA A 219 25.40 2.07 -10.88
CA ALA A 219 26.12 2.67 -12.01
C ALA A 219 26.83 3.99 -11.68
N GLY A 220 26.74 4.48 -10.44
CA GLY A 220 27.35 5.75 -10.02
C GLY A 220 26.68 7.00 -10.59
N GLN A 221 25.51 6.88 -11.21
CA GLN A 221 24.76 7.99 -11.78
C GLN A 221 23.95 8.76 -10.73
N LEU A 222 23.49 8.05 -9.69
CA LEU A 222 22.82 8.63 -8.52
C LEU A 222 23.63 8.37 -7.26
N ARG A 223 23.53 9.30 -6.32
CA ARG A 223 24.08 9.20 -4.98
C ARG A 223 22.93 9.05 -3.98
N LEU A 224 23.01 8.01 -3.15
CA LEU A 224 22.11 7.78 -2.03
C LEU A 224 22.57 8.61 -0.84
N LEU A 225 21.70 9.47 -0.32
CA LEU A 225 22.03 10.36 0.80
C LEU A 225 21.46 9.88 2.13
N ALA A 226 20.23 9.34 2.12
CA ALA A 226 19.54 8.92 3.34
C ALA A 226 18.45 7.90 3.04
N VAL A 227 18.03 7.14 4.06
CA VAL A 227 16.77 6.40 4.09
C VAL A 227 15.75 7.15 4.94
N THR A 228 14.48 7.02 4.59
CA THR A 228 13.39 7.82 5.20
C THR A 228 12.73 7.16 6.40
N SER A 229 13.06 5.91 6.73
CA SER A 229 12.58 5.21 7.91
C SER A 229 13.24 5.73 9.19
N ALA A 230 12.58 5.51 10.35
CA ALA A 230 13.12 5.84 11.66
C ALA A 230 14.44 5.13 11.96
N GLU A 231 14.56 3.88 11.52
CA GLU A 231 15.76 3.05 11.64
C GLU A 231 16.37 2.80 10.26
N ARG A 232 17.66 2.45 10.23
CA ARG A 232 18.33 2.06 8.99
C ARG A 232 17.67 0.85 8.37
N SER A 233 17.49 0.89 7.05
CA SER A 233 16.88 -0.21 6.32
C SER A 233 17.86 -1.35 6.08
N PRO A 234 17.45 -2.61 6.25
CA PRO A 234 18.26 -3.76 5.84
C PRO A 234 18.52 -3.82 4.33
N LEU A 235 17.81 -3.02 3.54
CA LEU A 235 18.02 -2.87 2.10
C LEU A 235 19.24 -1.99 1.77
N ALA A 236 19.66 -1.12 2.72
CA ALA A 236 20.85 -0.26 2.60
C ALA A 236 21.42 0.04 4.01
N PRO A 237 22.01 -0.96 4.69
CA PRO A 237 22.36 -0.89 6.11
C PRO A 237 23.43 0.18 6.41
N ASP A 238 24.28 0.50 5.45
CA ASP A 238 25.32 1.52 5.60
C ASP A 238 24.81 2.94 5.40
N THR A 239 23.58 3.11 4.90
CA THR A 239 23.01 4.44 4.64
C THR A 239 22.34 4.99 5.90
N PRO A 240 22.75 6.19 6.36
CA PRO A 240 22.13 6.81 7.51
C PRO A 240 20.68 7.20 7.24
N THR A 241 19.88 7.26 8.30
CA THR A 241 18.49 7.77 8.20
C THR A 241 18.47 9.29 8.09
N VAL A 242 17.34 9.84 7.64
CA VAL A 242 17.07 11.28 7.68
C VAL A 242 17.12 11.78 9.12
N ALA A 243 16.63 10.99 10.08
CA ALA A 243 16.64 11.32 11.50
C ALA A 243 18.08 11.41 12.07
N GLU A 244 18.95 10.43 11.73
CA GLU A 244 20.37 10.44 12.12
C GLU A 244 21.14 11.66 11.58
N GLN A 245 20.68 12.24 10.47
CA GLN A 245 21.32 13.39 9.81
C GLN A 245 20.73 14.75 10.19
N GLY A 246 20.05 14.86 11.33
CA GLY A 246 19.64 16.14 11.90
C GLY A 246 18.17 16.50 11.74
N VAL A 247 17.32 15.55 11.37
CA VAL A 247 15.86 15.74 11.33
C VAL A 247 15.19 14.72 12.28
N PRO A 248 15.29 14.92 13.60
CA PRO A 248 14.81 13.96 14.59
C PRO A 248 13.32 13.69 14.44
N GLY A 249 12.91 12.42 14.60
CA GLY A 249 11.52 11.97 14.47
C GLY A 249 11.02 11.86 13.02
N PHE A 250 11.90 12.04 12.03
CA PHE A 250 11.54 11.78 10.64
C PHE A 250 11.36 10.27 10.42
N ASP A 251 10.16 9.89 10.03
CA ASP A 251 9.78 8.51 9.69
C ASP A 251 8.72 8.51 8.60
N ILE A 252 9.15 8.24 7.37
CA ILE A 252 8.30 8.13 6.20
C ILE A 252 8.52 6.77 5.54
N VAL A 253 7.55 5.89 5.68
CA VAL A 253 7.55 4.54 5.13
C VAL A 253 6.29 4.35 4.29
N VAL A 254 6.46 3.84 3.08
CA VAL A 254 5.32 3.38 2.27
C VAL A 254 4.97 1.98 2.72
N TRP A 255 3.69 1.72 2.84
CA TRP A 255 3.17 0.38 3.06
C TRP A 255 2.16 0.02 1.96
N PHE A 256 2.09 -1.26 1.65
CA PHE A 256 1.01 -1.84 0.85
C PHE A 256 0.27 -2.83 1.71
N ALA A 257 -1.05 -2.72 1.72
CA ALA A 257 -1.89 -3.54 2.57
C ALA A 257 -3.12 -4.02 1.82
N MET A 258 -3.59 -5.20 2.18
CA MET A 258 -4.79 -5.81 1.63
C MET A 258 -6.00 -5.43 2.45
N PHE A 259 -7.04 -5.05 1.75
CA PHE A 259 -8.37 -4.76 2.27
C PHE A 259 -9.42 -5.57 1.48
N ALA A 260 -10.60 -5.70 2.04
CA ALA A 260 -11.78 -6.22 1.37
C ALA A 260 -12.94 -5.22 1.47
N PRO A 261 -13.98 -5.30 0.65
CA PRO A 261 -15.20 -4.50 0.82
C PRO A 261 -15.80 -4.70 2.21
N ALA A 262 -16.38 -3.64 2.79
CA ALA A 262 -17.10 -3.73 4.06
C ALA A 262 -18.24 -4.74 3.97
N GLY A 263 -18.41 -5.55 5.02
CA GLY A 263 -19.38 -6.64 5.03
C GLY A 263 -18.86 -7.98 4.50
N THR A 264 -17.59 -8.05 4.05
CA THR A 264 -16.96 -9.35 3.72
C THR A 264 -16.99 -10.26 4.95
N PRO A 265 -17.39 -11.55 4.81
CA PRO A 265 -17.52 -12.47 5.94
C PRO A 265 -16.24 -12.54 6.79
N PRO A 266 -16.35 -12.47 8.13
CA PRO A 266 -15.18 -12.45 9.01
C PRO A 266 -14.27 -13.68 8.89
N ASP A 267 -14.83 -14.84 8.61
CA ASP A 267 -14.08 -16.09 8.37
C ASP A 267 -13.23 -16.04 7.10
N VAL A 268 -13.73 -15.38 6.04
CA VAL A 268 -12.98 -15.12 4.81
C VAL A 268 -11.80 -14.18 5.10
N VAL A 269 -12.04 -13.07 5.81
CA VAL A 269 -10.99 -12.11 6.20
C VAL A 269 -9.94 -12.79 7.08
N ALA A 270 -10.39 -13.58 8.07
CA ALA A 270 -9.49 -14.29 8.98
C ALA A 270 -8.63 -15.32 8.25
N LYS A 271 -9.21 -16.09 7.32
CA LYS A 271 -8.51 -17.08 6.50
C LYS A 271 -7.43 -16.43 5.64
N LEU A 272 -7.78 -15.37 4.90
CA LEU A 272 -6.83 -14.61 4.08
C LEU A 272 -5.71 -14.01 4.93
N GLY A 273 -6.06 -13.35 6.03
CA GLY A 273 -5.08 -12.72 6.91
C GLY A 273 -4.13 -13.71 7.57
N ALA A 274 -4.61 -14.90 7.97
CA ALA A 274 -3.78 -15.95 8.53
C ALA A 274 -2.77 -16.47 7.50
N GLU A 275 -3.23 -16.78 6.28
CA GLU A 275 -2.38 -17.27 5.19
C GLU A 275 -1.32 -16.24 4.78
N MET A 276 -1.72 -14.97 4.67
CA MET A 276 -0.79 -13.88 4.39
C MET A 276 0.30 -13.76 5.45
N ARG A 277 -0.06 -13.75 6.73
CA ARG A 277 0.91 -13.63 7.84
C ARG A 277 1.88 -14.82 7.87
N GLN A 278 1.36 -16.04 7.68
CA GLN A 278 2.20 -17.24 7.63
C GLN A 278 3.24 -17.15 6.50
N PHE A 279 2.81 -16.81 5.30
CA PHE A 279 3.70 -16.69 4.15
C PHE A 279 4.73 -15.58 4.33
N LEU A 280 4.28 -14.37 4.68
CA LEU A 280 5.14 -13.18 4.78
C LEU A 280 6.20 -13.30 5.91
N ALA A 281 6.02 -14.22 6.84
CA ALA A 281 7.01 -14.55 7.87
C ALA A 281 8.12 -15.50 7.39
N THR A 282 7.95 -16.15 6.23
CA THR A 282 8.92 -17.12 5.73
C THR A 282 10.21 -16.45 5.21
N PRO A 283 11.35 -17.13 5.28
CA PRO A 283 12.60 -16.66 4.64
C PRO A 283 12.44 -16.45 3.13
N GLU A 284 11.72 -17.35 2.44
CA GLU A 284 11.46 -17.27 1.01
C GLU A 284 10.74 -15.94 0.64
N ALA A 285 9.68 -15.59 1.37
CA ALA A 285 8.97 -14.34 1.15
C ALA A 285 9.88 -13.14 1.41
N ARG A 286 10.62 -13.13 2.54
CA ARG A 286 11.53 -12.03 2.87
C ARG A 286 12.58 -11.80 1.79
N ASP A 287 13.15 -12.87 1.25
CA ASP A 287 14.14 -12.76 0.17
C ASP A 287 13.54 -12.28 -1.14
N ALA A 288 12.36 -12.79 -1.52
CA ALA A 288 11.66 -12.36 -2.71
C ALA A 288 11.28 -10.86 -2.65
N TYR A 289 10.76 -10.39 -1.50
CA TYR A 289 10.44 -8.97 -1.31
C TYR A 289 11.69 -8.10 -1.28
N ARG A 290 12.77 -8.55 -0.63
CA ARG A 290 14.05 -7.81 -0.62
C ARG A 290 14.61 -7.58 -2.02
N GLN A 291 14.48 -8.55 -2.93
CA GLN A 291 14.91 -8.39 -4.33
C GLN A 291 14.14 -7.27 -5.06
N LEU A 292 12.93 -6.96 -4.62
CA LEU A 292 12.13 -5.84 -5.11
C LEU A 292 12.41 -4.52 -4.37
N GLY A 293 13.32 -4.51 -3.39
CA GLY A 293 13.53 -3.35 -2.53
C GLY A 293 12.39 -3.11 -1.53
N HIS A 294 11.64 -4.17 -1.17
CA HIS A 294 10.58 -4.14 -0.18
C HIS A 294 10.94 -5.02 1.02
N GLU A 295 10.28 -4.77 2.15
CA GLU A 295 10.27 -5.63 3.32
C GLU A 295 8.91 -6.35 3.38
N ALA A 296 8.93 -7.70 3.45
CA ALA A 296 7.72 -8.47 3.71
C ALA A 296 7.17 -8.09 5.10
N ALA A 297 5.91 -7.71 5.21
CA ALA A 297 5.38 -7.11 6.44
C ALA A 297 3.96 -7.61 6.76
N GLY A 298 3.83 -8.89 7.08
CA GLY A 298 2.56 -9.44 7.56
C GLY A 298 2.11 -8.78 8.87
N SER A 299 0.84 -8.39 8.98
CA SER A 299 0.26 -7.81 10.19
C SER A 299 -1.11 -8.38 10.51
N THR A 300 -1.59 -8.16 11.75
CA THR A 300 -3.01 -8.33 12.06
C THR A 300 -3.81 -7.15 11.51
N PRO A 301 -5.14 -7.27 11.35
CA PRO A 301 -6.01 -6.17 10.98
C PRO A 301 -5.91 -4.97 11.93
N GLU A 302 -5.82 -5.21 13.24
CA GLU A 302 -5.74 -4.17 14.27
C GLU A 302 -4.42 -3.39 14.17
N ALA A 303 -3.30 -4.10 13.97
CA ALA A 303 -1.99 -3.47 13.79
C ALA A 303 -1.96 -2.60 12.51
N LEU A 304 -2.59 -3.07 11.42
CA LEU A 304 -2.73 -2.27 10.20
C LEU A 304 -3.55 -1.01 10.44
N LEU A 305 -4.70 -1.12 11.14
CA LEU A 305 -5.53 0.06 11.45
C LEU A 305 -4.80 1.08 12.31
N ALA A 306 -3.96 0.65 13.25
CA ALA A 306 -3.15 1.56 14.06
C ALA A 306 -2.17 2.36 13.18
N VAL A 307 -1.50 1.71 12.23
CA VAL A 307 -0.61 2.38 11.25
C VAL A 307 -1.40 3.38 10.39
N VAL A 308 -2.55 2.97 9.85
CA VAL A 308 -3.41 3.84 9.03
C VAL A 308 -3.86 5.07 9.82
N ALA A 309 -4.24 4.91 11.09
CA ALA A 309 -4.69 6.01 11.94
C ALA A 309 -3.56 7.01 12.22
N ALA A 310 -2.37 6.51 12.58
CA ALA A 310 -1.19 7.36 12.83
C ALA A 310 -0.76 8.13 11.58
N ASP A 311 -0.71 7.47 10.43
CA ASP A 311 -0.36 8.12 9.16
C ASP A 311 -1.41 9.15 8.72
N ARG A 312 -2.69 8.86 8.92
CA ARG A 312 -3.76 9.82 8.61
C ARG A 312 -3.62 11.11 9.42
N GLU A 313 -3.33 11.01 10.71
CA GLU A 313 -3.11 12.17 11.56
C GLU A 313 -1.87 12.97 11.10
N LYS A 314 -0.74 12.27 10.89
CA LYS A 314 0.51 12.84 10.39
C LYS A 314 0.30 13.61 9.08
N TYR A 315 -0.27 12.95 8.07
CA TYR A 315 -0.44 13.56 6.75
C TYR A 315 -1.52 14.63 6.71
N ALA A 316 -2.60 14.49 7.49
CA ALA A 316 -3.59 15.57 7.62
C ALA A 316 -2.99 16.85 8.18
N ARG A 317 -2.10 16.75 9.16
CA ARG A 317 -1.36 17.90 9.70
C ARG A 317 -0.49 18.53 8.62
N VAL A 318 0.32 17.75 7.92
CA VAL A 318 1.22 18.26 6.87
C VAL A 318 0.46 18.93 5.73
N ILE A 319 -0.62 18.32 5.25
CA ILE A 319 -1.46 18.88 4.19
C ILE A 319 -2.01 20.26 4.58
N ARG A 320 -2.51 20.40 5.81
CA ARG A 320 -3.02 21.69 6.31
C ARG A 320 -1.91 22.73 6.45
N GLU A 321 -0.80 22.36 7.08
CA GLU A 321 0.32 23.26 7.34
C GLU A 321 1.05 23.70 6.07
N ALA A 322 1.19 22.80 5.07
CA ALA A 322 1.79 23.10 3.78
C ALA A 322 0.82 23.79 2.82
N GLY A 323 -0.47 23.90 3.19
CA GLY A 323 -1.48 24.47 2.30
C GLY A 323 -1.68 23.68 1.01
N ILE A 324 -1.41 22.37 1.04
CA ILE A 324 -1.52 21.50 -0.14
C ILE A 324 -2.99 21.39 -0.53
N LYS A 325 -3.29 21.77 -1.77
CA LYS A 325 -4.64 21.74 -2.34
C LYS A 325 -4.64 20.88 -3.60
N LEU A 326 -5.83 20.49 -4.00
CA LEU A 326 -6.08 19.95 -5.34
C LEU A 326 -5.99 21.09 -6.35
N ASP A 327 -5.33 20.84 -7.47
CA ASP A 327 -5.31 21.74 -8.63
C ASP A 327 -6.68 21.74 -9.32
#